data_03216f4a5aa2baa2c5c1081f6114bf8b
#
_entry.id   03216f4a5aa2baa2c5c1081f6114bf8b
#
_cell.length_a   1.000
_cell.length_b   1.000
_cell.length_c   1.000
_cell.angle_alpha   90.00
_cell.angle_beta   90.00
_cell.angle_gamma   90.00
#
_symmetry.space_group_name_H-M   'P 1'
#
loop_
_entity.id
_entity.type
_entity.pdbx_description
1 polymer ?
#
loop_
_entity_poly.entity_id
_entity_poly.type
_entity_poly.pdbx_seq_one_letter_code
_entity_poly.pdbx_strand_id
1 'polypeptide(L)'
;YLDLDYFVGRFYQCWWNVLYIVVYIGCLFYIARKKDKVMLQIFVGMFLAALITIFNPLIMEPLLDKIGWKDRYIRFYWILPVGFLCSFFATKLIAEQKKGAERNILLLFLTCFIFLCGGSMSELSADDNIYKVDNSVVAVAEMIENNTDKENPVILCDAEMYYWIRQYDPKLVIPVTNKIMDLYQFQSPDKIDLAEEKKSWKNAVSMFMHGVEIDVDIANKIFEDKEIDFVVCNKEYYSDFYLSYLNLSYVDSVDGYELYRCISN
;
A
#
# COMPACT_ATOMS: atom_id res chain seq x y z
N TYR A 1 20.74 4.59 14.00
CA TYR A 1 21.32 4.37 12.66
C TYR A 1 20.37 4.95 11.64
N LEU A 2 20.89 5.81 10.73
CA LEU A 2 20.10 6.44 9.67
C LEU A 2 19.80 5.37 8.60
N ASP A 3 18.53 5.08 8.36
CA ASP A 3 18.09 4.09 7.36
C ASP A 3 18.02 4.75 5.97
N LEU A 4 19.18 4.95 5.36
CA LEU A 4 19.26 5.57 4.01
C LEU A 4 18.61 4.70 2.95
N ASP A 5 18.65 3.38 3.07
CA ASP A 5 18.07 2.46 2.09
C ASP A 5 16.55 2.58 2.05
N TYR A 6 15.92 2.79 3.21
CA TYR A 6 14.49 3.11 3.28
C TYR A 6 14.15 4.39 2.50
N PHE A 7 14.87 5.49 2.71
CA PHE A 7 14.60 6.76 2.04
C PHE A 7 14.82 6.68 0.54
N VAL A 8 15.89 6.03 0.11
CA VAL A 8 16.20 5.80 -1.31
C VAL A 8 15.14 4.90 -1.95
N GLY A 9 14.73 3.82 -1.28
CA GLY A 9 13.67 2.94 -1.75
C GLY A 9 12.33 3.66 -1.95
N ARG A 10 11.93 4.51 -0.99
CA ARG A 10 10.70 5.31 -1.10
C ARG A 10 10.78 6.37 -2.20
N PHE A 11 11.96 6.94 -2.42
CA PHE A 11 12.18 7.85 -3.53
C PHE A 11 11.96 7.15 -4.88
N TYR A 12 12.53 5.98 -5.12
CA TYR A 12 12.32 5.21 -6.34
C TYR A 12 10.87 4.72 -6.48
N GLN A 13 10.22 4.36 -5.41
CA GLN A 13 8.81 3.97 -5.43
C GLN A 13 7.90 5.11 -5.88
N CYS A 14 8.17 6.36 -5.43
CA CYS A 14 7.42 7.52 -5.86
C CYS A 14 7.76 7.96 -7.29
N TRP A 15 9.04 7.93 -7.62
CA TRP A 15 9.61 8.44 -8.87
C TRP A 15 10.21 7.32 -9.70
N TRP A 16 9.41 6.27 -9.96
CA TRP A 16 9.80 5.11 -10.78
C TRP A 16 10.39 5.52 -12.14
N ASN A 17 9.99 6.69 -12.68
CA ASN A 17 10.60 7.28 -13.86
C ASN A 17 11.40 8.56 -13.50
N VAL A 18 12.71 8.39 -13.36
CA VAL A 18 13.63 9.47 -13.00
C VAL A 18 13.56 10.67 -13.96
N LEU A 19 13.07 10.49 -15.18
CA LEU A 19 12.91 11.57 -16.16
C LEU A 19 12.05 12.71 -15.64
N TYR A 20 11.01 12.46 -14.85
CA TYR A 20 10.19 13.50 -14.25
C TYR A 20 10.99 14.45 -13.37
N ILE A 21 11.92 13.93 -12.59
CA ILE A 21 12.78 14.75 -11.72
C ILE A 21 13.79 15.55 -12.54
N VAL A 22 14.37 14.93 -13.55
CA VAL A 22 15.31 15.61 -14.45
C VAL A 22 14.60 16.80 -15.13
N VAL A 23 13.39 16.59 -15.64
CA VAL A 23 12.57 17.65 -16.25
C VAL A 23 12.20 18.72 -15.22
N TYR A 24 11.80 18.32 -14.02
CA TYR A 24 11.47 19.25 -12.95
C TYR A 24 12.66 20.17 -12.61
N ILE A 25 13.85 19.60 -12.41
CA ILE A 25 15.08 20.36 -12.16
C ILE A 25 15.42 21.26 -13.34
N GLY A 26 15.26 20.77 -14.56
CA GLY A 26 15.43 21.58 -15.78
C GLY A 26 14.49 22.78 -15.82
N CYS A 27 13.21 22.61 -15.46
CA CYS A 27 12.24 23.68 -15.34
C CYS A 27 12.63 24.71 -14.26
N LEU A 28 13.11 24.26 -13.09
CA LEU A 28 13.59 25.15 -12.03
C LEU A 28 14.79 25.96 -12.48
N PHE A 29 15.75 25.33 -13.17
CA PHE A 29 16.93 25.99 -13.71
C PHE A 29 16.54 27.05 -14.74
N TYR A 30 15.59 26.74 -15.65
CA TYR A 30 15.08 27.72 -16.63
C TYR A 30 14.44 28.93 -15.96
N ILE A 31 13.58 28.73 -14.95
CA ILE A 31 12.96 29.83 -14.18
C ILE A 31 14.03 30.70 -13.51
N ALA A 32 15.02 30.08 -12.90
CA ALA A 32 16.12 30.78 -12.25
C ALA A 32 16.90 31.65 -13.26
N ARG A 33 17.16 31.13 -14.48
CA ARG A 33 17.88 31.84 -15.53
C ARG A 33 17.07 33.00 -16.12
N LYS A 34 15.74 32.86 -16.21
CA LYS A 34 14.83 33.93 -16.68
C LYS A 34 14.59 35.03 -15.64
N LYS A 35 15.05 34.83 -14.40
CA LYS A 35 14.90 35.76 -13.26
C LYS A 35 13.46 36.16 -12.97
N ASP A 36 12.51 35.27 -13.24
CA ASP A 36 11.11 35.46 -12.87
C ASP A 36 10.97 35.32 -11.35
N LYS A 37 10.93 36.46 -10.66
CA LYS A 37 10.99 36.51 -9.18
C LYS A 37 9.85 35.76 -8.52
N VAL A 38 8.64 35.83 -9.08
CA VAL A 38 7.46 35.19 -8.50
C VAL A 38 7.54 33.67 -8.63
N MET A 39 7.82 33.19 -9.83
CA MET A 39 7.98 31.75 -10.08
C MET A 39 9.19 31.18 -9.33
N LEU A 40 10.28 31.95 -9.23
CA LEU A 40 11.45 31.53 -8.48
C LEU A 40 11.16 31.39 -6.98
N GLN A 41 10.43 32.32 -6.38
CA GLN A 41 10.05 32.24 -4.98
C GLN A 41 9.12 31.05 -4.70
N ILE A 42 8.14 30.79 -5.58
CA ILE A 42 7.19 29.70 -5.42
C ILE A 42 7.89 28.36 -5.59
N PHE A 43 8.44 28.09 -6.78
CA PHE A 43 8.89 26.72 -7.11
C PHE A 43 10.27 26.39 -6.57
N VAL A 44 11.22 27.31 -6.64
CA VAL A 44 12.55 27.07 -6.08
C VAL A 44 12.49 27.12 -4.55
N GLY A 45 11.70 28.02 -3.98
CA GLY A 45 11.46 28.07 -2.54
C GLY A 45 10.85 26.78 -2.01
N MET A 46 9.82 26.26 -2.66
CA MET A 46 9.22 24.97 -2.29
C MET A 46 10.21 23.81 -2.42
N PHE A 47 10.99 23.78 -3.49
CA PHE A 47 11.97 22.73 -3.70
C PHE A 47 13.08 22.77 -2.63
N LEU A 48 13.62 23.95 -2.32
CA LEU A 48 14.61 24.10 -1.25
C LEU A 48 14.05 23.74 0.13
N ALA A 49 12.83 24.16 0.40
CA ALA A 49 12.15 23.77 1.64
C ALA A 49 11.98 22.25 1.74
N ALA A 50 11.59 21.59 0.63
CA ALA A 50 11.48 20.14 0.58
C ALA A 50 12.82 19.43 0.76
N LEU A 51 13.91 19.95 0.18
CA LEU A 51 15.27 19.41 0.38
C LEU A 51 15.70 19.48 1.84
N ILE A 52 15.42 20.58 2.52
CA ILE A 52 15.81 20.77 3.92
C ILE A 52 14.94 19.93 4.86
N THR A 53 13.68 19.70 4.53
CA THR A 53 12.72 19.00 5.39
C THR A 53 12.47 17.57 4.93
N ILE A 54 11.67 17.39 3.89
CA ILE A 54 11.12 16.09 3.45
C ILE A 54 12.23 15.14 2.96
N PHE A 55 13.17 15.66 2.19
CA PHE A 55 14.28 14.86 1.64
C PHE A 55 15.49 14.78 2.57
N ASN A 56 15.39 15.36 3.77
CA ASN A 56 16.46 15.28 4.76
C ASN A 56 16.16 14.14 5.76
N PRO A 57 16.86 12.99 5.65
CA PRO A 57 16.62 11.86 6.54
C PRO A 57 16.85 12.21 8.02
N LEU A 58 17.81 13.10 8.32
CA LEU A 58 18.11 13.51 9.70
C LEU A 58 16.91 14.19 10.41
N ILE A 59 16.04 14.83 9.64
CA ILE A 59 14.84 15.49 10.15
C ILE A 59 13.64 14.54 10.08
N MET A 60 13.49 13.85 8.95
CA MET A 60 12.29 13.05 8.70
C MET A 60 12.28 11.74 9.50
N GLU A 61 13.41 11.07 9.68
CA GLU A 61 13.42 9.79 10.40
C GLU A 61 12.89 9.91 11.83
N PRO A 62 13.43 10.80 12.70
CA PRO A 62 12.91 10.95 14.05
C PRO A 62 11.46 11.47 14.09
N LEU A 63 11.06 12.25 13.09
CA LEU A 63 9.68 12.72 12.98
C LEU A 63 8.73 11.58 12.64
N LEU A 64 9.06 10.76 11.64
CA LEU A 64 8.25 9.63 11.21
C LEU A 64 8.14 8.57 12.29
N ASP A 65 9.21 8.29 13.02
CA ASP A 65 9.22 7.38 14.16
C ASP A 65 8.28 7.87 15.28
N LYS A 66 8.36 9.17 15.61
CA LYS A 66 7.53 9.75 16.66
C LYS A 66 6.03 9.72 16.35
N ILE A 67 5.66 9.92 15.08
CA ILE A 67 4.25 9.95 14.66
C ILE A 67 3.75 8.60 14.12
N GLY A 68 4.64 7.60 13.94
CA GLY A 68 4.29 6.28 13.41
C GLY A 68 3.84 6.30 11.94
N TRP A 69 4.45 7.16 11.10
CA TRP A 69 4.03 7.37 9.69
C TRP A 69 5.09 6.93 8.66
N LYS A 70 5.96 6.01 9.01
CA LYS A 70 6.97 5.50 8.06
C LYS A 70 6.34 4.94 6.79
N ASP A 71 5.26 4.17 6.90
CA ASP A 71 4.50 3.62 5.78
C ASP A 71 3.90 4.71 4.86
N ARG A 72 3.60 5.88 5.41
CA ARG A 72 2.97 7.01 4.70
C ARG A 72 3.94 8.04 4.18
N TYR A 73 5.24 7.85 4.38
CA TYR A 73 6.26 8.83 4.01
C TYR A 73 6.22 9.19 2.51
N ILE A 74 5.90 8.23 1.65
CA ILE A 74 5.76 8.45 0.21
C ILE A 74 4.79 9.59 -0.15
N ARG A 75 3.78 9.86 0.68
CA ARG A 75 2.79 10.91 0.43
C ARG A 75 3.37 12.32 0.52
N PHE A 76 4.46 12.49 1.25
CA PHE A 76 5.13 13.81 1.36
C PHE A 76 5.79 14.22 0.04
N TYR A 77 6.13 13.27 -0.84
CA TYR A 77 6.66 13.59 -2.17
C TYR A 77 5.63 14.30 -3.06
N TRP A 78 4.33 14.13 -2.79
CA TRP A 78 3.25 14.79 -3.54
C TRP A 78 3.18 16.31 -3.28
N ILE A 79 3.88 16.81 -2.27
CA ILE A 79 3.99 18.25 -2.01
C ILE A 79 4.75 18.95 -3.14
N LEU A 80 5.65 18.25 -3.85
CA LEU A 80 6.32 18.83 -5.01
C LEU A 80 5.35 18.93 -6.20
N PRO A 81 5.08 20.14 -6.68
CA PRO A 81 4.10 20.35 -7.76
C PRO A 81 4.71 20.04 -9.14
N VAL A 82 5.27 18.85 -9.33
CA VAL A 82 5.99 18.46 -10.54
C VAL A 82 5.14 18.57 -11.78
N GLY A 83 3.95 17.98 -11.76
CA GLY A 83 3.02 18.03 -12.91
C GLY A 83 2.59 19.46 -13.25
N PHE A 84 2.32 20.27 -12.22
CA PHE A 84 1.94 21.67 -12.42
C PHE A 84 3.09 22.50 -13.04
N LEU A 85 4.31 22.36 -12.52
CA LEU A 85 5.48 23.07 -13.05
C LEU A 85 5.78 22.65 -14.49
N CYS A 86 5.76 21.36 -14.80
CA CYS A 86 6.00 20.84 -16.14
C CYS A 86 4.92 21.35 -17.14
N SER A 87 3.66 21.35 -16.74
CA SER A 87 2.55 21.84 -17.56
C SER A 87 2.67 23.34 -17.80
N PHE A 88 2.98 24.12 -16.77
CA PHE A 88 3.22 25.55 -16.89
C PHE A 88 4.36 25.85 -17.87
N PHE A 89 5.47 25.13 -17.71
CA PHE A 89 6.64 25.31 -18.58
C PHE A 89 6.33 24.93 -20.03
N ALA A 90 5.67 23.80 -20.26
CA ALA A 90 5.25 23.37 -21.60
C ALA A 90 4.35 24.41 -22.26
N THR A 91 3.35 24.92 -21.52
CA THR A 91 2.42 25.94 -22.00
C THR A 91 3.17 27.23 -22.39
N LYS A 92 4.13 27.65 -21.56
CA LYS A 92 4.94 28.85 -21.82
C LYS A 92 5.80 28.67 -23.06
N LEU A 93 6.46 27.52 -23.23
CA LEU A 93 7.25 27.22 -24.43
C LEU A 93 6.40 27.25 -25.69
N ILE A 94 5.18 26.67 -25.65
CA ILE A 94 4.24 26.68 -26.78
C ILE A 94 3.80 28.09 -27.10
N ALA A 95 3.53 28.92 -26.07
CA ALA A 95 3.07 30.31 -26.25
C ALA A 95 4.16 31.23 -26.81
N GLU A 96 5.43 30.96 -26.52
CA GLU A 96 6.56 31.73 -27.06
C GLU A 96 6.85 31.41 -28.53
N GLN A 97 6.33 30.29 -29.07
CA GLN A 97 6.51 29.94 -30.48
C GLN A 97 5.57 30.70 -31.40
N LYS A 98 6.11 31.18 -32.53
CA LYS A 98 5.27 31.74 -33.60
C LYS A 98 4.33 30.65 -34.17
N LYS A 99 3.14 31.07 -34.64
CA LYS A 99 2.21 30.12 -35.29
C LYS A 99 2.88 29.53 -36.54
N GLY A 100 2.92 28.17 -36.63
CA GLY A 100 3.51 27.50 -37.78
C GLY A 100 4.05 26.10 -37.45
N ALA A 101 4.90 25.59 -38.32
CA ALA A 101 5.46 24.24 -38.21
C ALA A 101 6.24 24.00 -36.91
N GLU A 102 7.01 24.99 -36.44
CA GLU A 102 7.81 24.90 -35.23
C GLU A 102 6.95 24.60 -33.97
N ARG A 103 5.80 25.28 -33.85
CA ARG A 103 4.86 25.05 -32.76
C ARG A 103 4.24 23.66 -32.84
N ASN A 104 3.91 23.19 -34.05
CA ASN A 104 3.32 21.87 -34.24
C ASN A 104 4.37 20.75 -33.91
N ILE A 105 5.63 20.94 -34.29
CA ILE A 105 6.72 20.05 -33.95
C ILE A 105 6.93 20.01 -32.43
N LEU A 106 6.91 21.16 -31.76
CA LEU A 106 7.04 21.21 -30.29
C LEU A 106 5.86 20.52 -29.60
N LEU A 107 4.63 20.74 -30.07
CA LEU A 107 3.45 20.05 -29.55
C LEU A 107 3.58 18.53 -29.72
N LEU A 108 3.96 18.07 -30.90
CA LEU A 108 4.17 16.64 -31.15
C LEU A 108 5.25 16.06 -30.21
N PHE A 109 6.38 16.76 -30.09
CA PHE A 109 7.47 16.36 -29.19
C PHE A 109 7.01 16.24 -27.73
N LEU A 110 6.29 17.25 -27.21
CA LEU A 110 5.77 17.24 -25.84
C LEU A 110 4.73 16.12 -25.64
N THR A 111 3.88 15.88 -26.63
CA THR A 111 2.93 14.77 -26.58
C THR A 111 3.64 13.43 -26.54
N CYS A 112 4.58 13.18 -27.46
CA CYS A 112 5.38 11.96 -27.44
C CYS A 112 6.16 11.81 -26.11
N PHE A 113 6.70 12.90 -25.58
CA PHE A 113 7.42 12.88 -24.31
C PHE A 113 6.52 12.47 -23.15
N ILE A 114 5.26 13.00 -23.09
CA ILE A 114 4.29 12.57 -22.06
C ILE A 114 3.99 11.08 -22.18
N PHE A 115 3.80 10.57 -23.39
CA PHE A 115 3.56 9.13 -23.61
C PHE A 115 4.78 8.28 -23.19
N LEU A 116 6.00 8.72 -23.49
CA LEU A 116 7.23 8.01 -23.10
C LEU A 116 7.47 8.04 -21.59
N CYS A 117 7.05 9.11 -20.92
CA CYS A 117 7.14 9.26 -19.47
C CYS A 117 5.97 8.58 -18.75
N GLY A 118 4.86 8.33 -19.42
CA GLY A 118 3.70 7.62 -18.89
C GLY A 118 4.00 6.13 -18.67
N GLY A 119 3.43 5.55 -17.62
CA GLY A 119 3.37 4.09 -17.46
C GLY A 119 2.49 3.45 -18.54
N SER A 120 2.74 2.19 -18.85
CA SER A 120 1.83 1.47 -19.73
C SER A 120 0.48 1.32 -19.02
N MET A 121 -0.59 1.78 -19.67
CA MET A 121 -1.95 1.49 -19.19
C MET A 121 -2.35 0.02 -19.40
N SER A 122 -1.44 -0.81 -19.91
CA SER A 122 -1.69 -2.23 -20.18
C SER A 122 -1.85 -3.09 -18.94
N GLU A 123 -1.48 -2.56 -17.77
CA GLU A 123 -1.73 -3.21 -16.46
C GLU A 123 -3.09 -2.85 -15.85
N LEU A 124 -3.81 -1.92 -16.47
CA LEU A 124 -5.23 -1.75 -16.20
C LEU A 124 -6.00 -2.82 -16.99
N SER A 125 -5.80 -4.09 -16.65
CA SER A 125 -6.82 -5.09 -16.96
C SER A 125 -8.10 -4.56 -16.33
N ALA A 126 -9.17 -4.47 -17.11
CA ALA A 126 -10.49 -4.29 -16.52
C ALA A 126 -10.64 -5.47 -15.56
N ASP A 127 -10.75 -5.18 -14.26
CA ASP A 127 -11.03 -6.22 -13.27
C ASP A 127 -12.25 -6.99 -13.79
N ASP A 128 -12.18 -8.32 -13.71
CA ASP A 128 -13.20 -9.20 -14.26
C ASP A 128 -14.58 -8.98 -13.59
N ASN A 129 -14.61 -8.21 -12.51
CA ASN A 129 -15.82 -7.87 -11.80
C ASN A 129 -15.99 -6.37 -11.54
N ILE A 130 -17.24 -5.94 -11.32
CA ILE A 130 -17.60 -4.54 -11.07
C ILE A 130 -17.08 -3.97 -9.74
N TYR A 131 -16.66 -4.82 -8.82
CA TYR A 131 -16.23 -4.43 -7.47
C TYR A 131 -14.76 -4.01 -7.42
N LYS A 132 -13.99 -4.32 -8.47
CA LYS A 132 -12.55 -4.03 -8.57
C LYS A 132 -11.74 -4.66 -7.43
N VAL A 133 -12.13 -5.86 -7.02
CA VAL A 133 -11.41 -6.71 -6.09
C VAL A 133 -11.12 -8.04 -6.78
N ASP A 134 -10.13 -8.79 -6.28
CA ASP A 134 -9.84 -10.11 -6.83
C ASP A 134 -11.05 -11.04 -6.75
N ASN A 135 -11.24 -11.89 -7.74
CA ASN A 135 -12.36 -12.83 -7.78
C ASN A 135 -12.32 -13.82 -6.60
N SER A 136 -11.15 -14.16 -6.10
CA SER A 136 -10.98 -14.96 -4.89
C SER A 136 -11.62 -14.30 -3.65
N VAL A 137 -11.54 -12.97 -3.55
CA VAL A 137 -12.19 -12.20 -2.46
C VAL A 137 -13.70 -12.32 -2.53
N VAL A 138 -14.25 -12.20 -3.75
CA VAL A 138 -15.70 -12.38 -3.99
C VAL A 138 -16.14 -13.79 -3.61
N ALA A 139 -15.42 -14.79 -4.12
CA ALA A 139 -15.72 -16.20 -3.87
C ALA A 139 -15.66 -16.56 -2.37
N VAL A 140 -14.64 -16.05 -1.66
CA VAL A 140 -14.51 -16.25 -0.20
C VAL A 140 -15.64 -15.58 0.56
N ALA A 141 -16.03 -14.35 0.21
CA ALA A 141 -17.13 -13.67 0.87
C ALA A 141 -18.45 -14.40 0.67
N GLU A 142 -18.75 -14.85 -0.56
CA GLU A 142 -19.92 -15.67 -0.87
C GLU A 142 -19.89 -17.02 -0.14
N MET A 143 -18.72 -17.65 -0.03
CA MET A 143 -18.53 -18.88 0.73
C MET A 143 -18.89 -18.68 2.22
N ILE A 144 -18.48 -17.54 2.81
CA ILE A 144 -18.83 -17.21 4.20
C ILE A 144 -20.33 -16.98 4.33
N GLU A 145 -20.93 -16.16 3.46
CA GLU A 145 -22.37 -15.87 3.48
C GLU A 145 -23.22 -17.14 3.36
N ASN A 146 -22.82 -18.10 2.51
CA ASN A 146 -23.53 -19.36 2.33
C ASN A 146 -23.44 -20.30 3.53
N ASN A 147 -22.49 -20.08 4.44
CA ASN A 147 -22.25 -20.96 5.60
C ASN A 147 -22.64 -20.31 6.93
N THR A 148 -23.34 -19.17 6.95
CA THR A 148 -23.79 -18.52 8.18
C THR A 148 -25.18 -17.90 8.04
N ASP A 149 -25.93 -17.95 9.12
CA ASP A 149 -27.20 -17.21 9.26
C ASP A 149 -27.00 -15.88 10.01
N LYS A 150 -25.79 -15.59 10.48
CA LYS A 150 -25.49 -14.33 11.17
C LYS A 150 -25.47 -13.17 10.17
N GLU A 151 -26.12 -12.07 10.52
CA GLU A 151 -26.12 -10.86 9.71
C GLU A 151 -24.72 -10.21 9.63
N ASN A 152 -23.95 -10.28 10.71
CA ASN A 152 -22.61 -9.70 10.81
C ASN A 152 -21.64 -10.73 11.42
N PRO A 153 -21.17 -11.72 10.65
CA PRO A 153 -20.24 -12.72 11.16
C PRO A 153 -18.86 -12.10 11.43
N VAL A 154 -18.24 -12.53 12.52
CA VAL A 154 -16.88 -12.10 12.88
C VAL A 154 -15.89 -13.06 12.25
N ILE A 155 -14.99 -12.54 11.41
CA ILE A 155 -14.04 -13.33 10.67
C ILE A 155 -12.59 -12.93 10.96
N LEU A 156 -11.69 -13.88 10.91
CA LEU A 156 -10.25 -13.65 10.84
C LEU A 156 -9.74 -14.22 9.52
N CYS A 157 -9.00 -13.44 8.77
CA CYS A 157 -8.43 -13.82 7.47
C CYS A 157 -6.97 -13.41 7.37
N ASP A 158 -6.27 -13.87 6.35
CA ASP A 158 -4.90 -13.44 6.08
C ASP A 158 -4.80 -11.95 5.71
N ALA A 159 -3.57 -11.44 5.71
CA ALA A 159 -3.29 -10.01 5.49
C ALA A 159 -3.65 -9.54 4.07
N GLU A 160 -3.60 -10.41 3.06
CA GLU A 160 -3.97 -10.05 1.69
C GLU A 160 -5.49 -9.90 1.56
N MET A 161 -6.23 -10.88 2.07
CA MET A 161 -7.70 -10.86 2.08
C MET A 161 -8.25 -9.71 2.92
N TYR A 162 -7.59 -9.36 4.04
CA TYR A 162 -8.01 -8.34 5.01
C TYR A 162 -8.39 -7.01 4.39
N TYR A 163 -7.60 -6.51 3.42
CA TYR A 163 -7.84 -5.19 2.82
C TYR A 163 -9.06 -5.17 1.89
N TRP A 164 -9.32 -6.28 1.22
CA TRP A 164 -10.26 -6.33 0.12
C TRP A 164 -11.63 -6.87 0.51
N ILE A 165 -11.70 -7.83 1.44
CA ILE A 165 -12.96 -8.51 1.79
C ILE A 165 -14.00 -7.55 2.38
N ARG A 166 -13.59 -6.58 3.19
CA ARG A 166 -14.48 -5.53 3.73
C ARG A 166 -14.86 -4.47 2.70
N GLN A 167 -14.09 -4.33 1.63
CA GLN A 167 -14.45 -3.45 0.53
C GLN A 167 -15.60 -4.07 -0.28
N TYR A 168 -15.57 -5.39 -0.42
CA TYR A 168 -16.62 -6.15 -1.12
C TYR A 168 -17.87 -6.28 -0.26
N ASP A 169 -17.76 -6.82 0.95
CA ASP A 169 -18.86 -6.99 1.89
C ASP A 169 -18.58 -6.33 3.26
N PRO A 170 -19.21 -5.18 3.54
CA PRO A 170 -19.03 -4.46 4.80
C PRO A 170 -19.70 -5.15 6.02
N LYS A 171 -20.55 -6.18 5.82
CA LYS A 171 -21.15 -6.95 6.92
C LYS A 171 -20.13 -7.85 7.60
N LEU A 172 -19.09 -8.28 6.90
CA LEU A 172 -18.03 -9.10 7.46
C LEU A 172 -17.22 -8.29 8.47
N VAL A 173 -17.31 -8.66 9.74
CA VAL A 173 -16.64 -7.94 10.83
C VAL A 173 -15.27 -8.55 11.06
N ILE A 174 -14.21 -7.74 10.90
CA ILE A 174 -12.86 -8.16 11.25
C ILE A 174 -12.45 -7.46 12.55
N PRO A 175 -12.16 -8.19 13.65
CA PRO A 175 -11.88 -7.60 14.96
C PRO A 175 -10.48 -7.01 15.08
N VAL A 176 -9.76 -6.92 13.96
CA VAL A 176 -8.39 -6.41 13.87
C VAL A 176 -8.39 -5.09 13.11
N THR A 177 -7.63 -4.11 13.59
CA THR A 177 -7.44 -2.84 12.87
C THR A 177 -6.18 -2.89 12.02
N ASN A 178 -6.08 -2.04 10.98
CA ASN A 178 -4.86 -1.91 10.16
C ASN A 178 -3.60 -1.77 11.02
N LYS A 179 -3.69 -0.99 12.10
CA LYS A 179 -2.55 -0.77 13.00
C LYS A 179 -2.08 -2.06 13.69
N ILE A 180 -2.99 -2.99 13.97
CA ILE A 180 -2.65 -4.29 14.56
C ILE A 180 -2.12 -5.22 13.48
N MET A 181 -2.77 -5.26 12.33
CA MET A 181 -2.35 -6.08 11.20
C MET A 181 -0.93 -5.71 10.74
N ASP A 182 -0.59 -4.42 10.69
CA ASP A 182 0.72 -3.90 10.28
C ASP A 182 1.84 -4.08 11.33
N LEU A 183 1.55 -4.59 12.54
CA LEU A 183 2.59 -4.81 13.56
C LEU A 183 3.64 -5.83 13.10
N TYR A 184 3.20 -6.83 12.35
CA TYR A 184 4.04 -7.86 11.79
C TYR A 184 4.00 -7.75 10.27
N GLN A 185 4.85 -6.91 9.69
CA GLN A 185 5.01 -6.82 8.25
C GLN A 185 5.84 -8.01 7.76
N PHE A 186 5.60 -8.44 6.52
CA PHE A 186 6.31 -9.50 5.83
C PHE A 186 7.81 -9.47 6.16
N GLN A 187 8.22 -10.32 7.10
CA GLN A 187 9.62 -10.58 7.36
C GLN A 187 9.99 -11.86 6.64
N SER A 188 11.23 -11.92 6.13
CA SER A 188 11.77 -13.17 5.61
C SER A 188 11.68 -14.24 6.69
N PRO A 189 11.37 -15.52 6.36
CA PRO A 189 11.20 -16.60 7.34
C PRO A 189 12.34 -16.72 8.37
N ASP A 190 13.56 -16.39 7.96
CA ASP A 190 14.79 -16.40 8.78
C ASP A 190 14.85 -15.28 9.85
N LYS A 191 13.94 -14.30 9.78
CA LYS A 191 13.87 -13.16 10.71
C LYS A 191 12.68 -13.22 11.66
N ILE A 192 11.90 -14.30 11.59
CA ILE A 192 10.72 -14.48 12.43
C ILE A 192 11.16 -14.76 13.88
N ASP A 193 10.83 -13.84 14.78
CA ASP A 193 11.04 -14.03 16.22
C ASP A 193 9.71 -14.42 16.88
N LEU A 194 9.49 -15.72 17.06
CA LEU A 194 8.30 -16.27 17.72
C LEU A 194 8.12 -15.80 19.17
N ALA A 195 9.16 -15.25 19.80
CA ALA A 195 9.01 -14.66 21.13
C ALA A 195 8.15 -13.40 21.13
N GLU A 196 7.98 -12.73 19.97
CA GLU A 196 7.10 -11.59 19.83
C GLU A 196 5.62 -11.92 20.06
N GLU A 197 5.18 -13.15 19.74
CA GLU A 197 3.79 -13.59 19.96
C GLU A 197 3.36 -13.45 21.43
N LYS A 198 4.29 -13.71 22.34
CA LYS A 198 4.05 -13.68 23.80
C LYS A 198 4.00 -12.27 24.38
N LYS A 199 4.44 -11.26 23.64
CA LYS A 199 4.41 -9.86 24.10
C LYS A 199 3.00 -9.32 24.21
N SER A 200 2.13 -9.65 23.26
CA SER A 200 0.72 -9.27 23.29
C SER A 200 -0.10 -10.08 22.30
N TRP A 201 -1.41 -10.23 22.55
CA TRP A 201 -2.34 -10.85 21.61
C TRP A 201 -2.33 -10.14 20.23
N LYS A 202 -2.00 -8.84 20.21
CA LYS A 202 -1.92 -8.06 18.95
C LYS A 202 -0.77 -8.52 18.07
N ASN A 203 0.37 -8.83 18.66
CA ASN A 203 1.50 -9.37 17.92
C ASN A 203 1.15 -10.77 17.39
N ALA A 204 0.60 -11.63 18.25
CA ALA A 204 0.21 -12.98 17.88
C ALA A 204 -0.78 -13.00 16.71
N VAL A 205 -1.87 -12.21 16.78
CA VAL A 205 -2.85 -12.16 15.70
C VAL A 205 -2.27 -11.58 14.40
N SER A 206 -1.39 -10.57 14.52
CA SER A 206 -0.70 -10.03 13.35
C SER A 206 0.20 -11.08 12.68
N MET A 207 0.96 -11.84 13.47
CA MET A 207 1.79 -12.96 12.98
C MET A 207 0.92 -14.02 12.29
N PHE A 208 -0.18 -14.42 12.94
CA PHE A 208 -1.14 -15.36 12.37
C PHE A 208 -1.67 -14.87 11.02
N MET A 209 -2.14 -13.65 10.90
CA MET A 209 -2.66 -13.10 9.64
C MET A 209 -1.61 -13.05 8.51
N HIS A 210 -0.31 -13.12 8.83
CA HIS A 210 0.78 -13.20 7.86
C HIS A 210 1.28 -14.64 7.62
N GLY A 211 0.51 -15.66 8.00
CA GLY A 211 0.83 -17.05 7.73
C GLY A 211 1.88 -17.67 8.65
N VAL A 212 2.10 -17.07 9.83
CA VAL A 212 3.01 -17.63 10.83
C VAL A 212 2.25 -18.53 11.78
N GLU A 213 2.68 -19.79 11.92
CA GLU A 213 2.15 -20.72 12.92
C GLU A 213 2.55 -20.24 14.31
N ILE A 214 1.60 -19.75 15.07
CA ILE A 214 1.78 -19.29 16.47
C ILE A 214 1.42 -20.38 17.45
N ASP A 215 1.67 -20.16 18.75
CA ASP A 215 1.28 -21.08 19.80
C ASP A 215 -0.23 -21.37 19.76
N VAL A 216 -0.59 -22.67 19.80
CA VAL A 216 -1.97 -23.15 19.65
C VAL A 216 -2.91 -22.60 20.73
N ASP A 217 -2.44 -22.55 22.00
CA ASP A 217 -3.25 -22.04 23.10
C ASP A 217 -3.49 -20.53 22.94
N ILE A 218 -2.50 -19.79 22.45
CA ILE A 218 -2.63 -18.36 22.17
C ILE A 218 -3.62 -18.16 21.02
N ALA A 219 -3.53 -18.93 19.93
CA ALA A 219 -4.44 -18.82 18.80
C ALA A 219 -5.91 -19.11 19.22
N ASN A 220 -6.12 -20.23 19.91
CA ASN A 220 -7.46 -20.62 20.37
C ASN A 220 -8.06 -19.59 21.34
N LYS A 221 -7.23 -19.02 22.23
CA LYS A 221 -7.65 -17.94 23.12
C LYS A 221 -8.03 -16.68 22.36
N ILE A 222 -7.31 -16.32 21.29
CA ILE A 222 -7.68 -15.17 20.44
C ILE A 222 -9.02 -15.41 19.77
N PHE A 223 -9.28 -16.62 19.27
CA PHE A 223 -10.55 -16.94 18.62
C PHE A 223 -11.73 -16.79 19.60
N GLU A 224 -11.55 -17.26 20.83
CA GLU A 224 -12.56 -17.13 21.88
C GLU A 224 -12.73 -15.68 22.35
N ASP A 225 -11.64 -14.99 22.75
CA ASP A 225 -11.68 -13.63 23.30
C ASP A 225 -12.23 -12.59 22.29
N LYS A 226 -12.13 -12.88 20.99
CA LYS A 226 -12.60 -12.03 19.89
C LYS A 226 -13.92 -12.50 19.28
N GLU A 227 -14.52 -13.56 19.84
CA GLU A 227 -15.77 -14.13 19.34
C GLU A 227 -15.76 -14.42 17.84
N ILE A 228 -14.63 -14.98 17.35
CA ILE A 228 -14.44 -15.25 15.92
C ILE A 228 -15.35 -16.41 15.52
N ASP A 229 -16.16 -16.19 14.50
CA ASP A 229 -17.04 -17.22 13.95
C ASP A 229 -16.31 -18.09 12.93
N PHE A 230 -15.51 -17.44 12.07
CA PHE A 230 -14.80 -18.12 11.00
C PHE A 230 -13.35 -17.65 10.88
N VAL A 231 -12.50 -18.58 10.52
CA VAL A 231 -11.12 -18.31 10.11
C VAL A 231 -10.99 -18.70 8.63
N VAL A 232 -10.46 -17.77 7.83
CA VAL A 232 -10.15 -17.98 6.42
C VAL A 232 -8.63 -18.10 6.29
N CYS A 233 -8.17 -19.25 5.85
CA CYS A 233 -6.75 -19.55 5.71
C CYS A 233 -6.39 -19.76 4.23
N ASN A 234 -5.32 -19.13 3.76
CA ASN A 234 -4.70 -19.53 2.52
C ASN A 234 -4.01 -20.89 2.75
N LYS A 235 -4.28 -21.88 1.87
CA LYS A 235 -3.72 -23.24 1.96
C LYS A 235 -2.20 -23.31 2.00
N GLU A 236 -1.53 -22.30 1.45
CA GLU A 236 -0.06 -22.25 1.40
C GLU A 236 0.58 -21.79 2.72
N TYR A 237 -0.20 -21.20 3.62
CA TYR A 237 0.34 -20.55 4.82
C TYR A 237 0.47 -21.45 6.02
N TYR A 238 -0.42 -22.45 6.14
CA TYR A 238 -0.47 -23.29 7.33
C TYR A 238 -0.42 -24.77 6.96
N SER A 239 0.26 -25.55 7.81
CA SER A 239 0.25 -27.00 7.68
C SER A 239 -1.09 -27.59 8.17
N ASP A 240 -1.57 -28.63 7.51
CA ASP A 240 -2.76 -29.41 7.99
C ASP A 240 -2.55 -29.89 9.42
N PHE A 241 -1.32 -30.21 9.77
CA PHE A 241 -0.93 -30.63 11.13
C PHE A 241 -1.20 -29.52 12.13
N TYR A 242 -0.76 -28.29 11.88
CA TYR A 242 -1.02 -27.15 12.75
C TYR A 242 -2.50 -26.85 12.90
N LEU A 243 -3.23 -26.79 11.78
CA LEU A 243 -4.67 -26.51 11.78
C LEU A 243 -5.47 -27.56 12.57
N SER A 244 -5.02 -28.81 12.60
CA SER A 244 -5.68 -29.90 13.35
C SER A 244 -5.62 -29.73 14.87
N TYR A 245 -4.71 -28.92 15.40
CA TYR A 245 -4.63 -28.61 16.84
C TYR A 245 -5.43 -27.39 17.26
N LEU A 246 -5.89 -26.58 16.30
CA LEU A 246 -6.72 -25.44 16.58
C LEU A 246 -8.18 -25.87 16.82
N ASN A 247 -8.90 -25.12 17.64
CA ASN A 247 -10.33 -25.33 17.86
C ASN A 247 -11.15 -24.88 16.63
N LEU A 248 -10.88 -25.52 15.51
CA LEU A 248 -11.46 -25.20 14.20
C LEU A 248 -12.12 -26.46 13.60
N SER A 249 -13.23 -26.29 12.93
CA SER A 249 -13.82 -27.31 12.07
C SER A 249 -13.84 -26.82 10.63
N TYR A 250 -13.30 -27.63 9.72
CA TYR A 250 -13.35 -27.36 8.28
C TYR A 250 -14.80 -27.26 7.81
N VAL A 251 -15.09 -26.27 6.98
CA VAL A 251 -16.42 -26.00 6.42
C VAL A 251 -16.41 -26.18 4.90
N ASP A 252 -15.56 -25.41 4.20
CA ASP A 252 -15.53 -25.35 2.74
C ASP A 252 -14.20 -24.81 2.22
N SER A 253 -13.99 -24.80 0.89
CA SER A 253 -12.82 -24.20 0.27
C SER A 253 -13.12 -23.65 -1.12
N VAL A 254 -12.47 -22.53 -1.48
CA VAL A 254 -12.57 -21.88 -2.79
C VAL A 254 -11.27 -21.15 -3.14
N ASP A 255 -10.83 -21.24 -4.38
CA ASP A 255 -9.71 -20.49 -4.95
C ASP A 255 -8.41 -20.48 -4.10
N GLY A 256 -8.08 -21.62 -3.50
CA GLY A 256 -6.89 -21.74 -2.66
C GLY A 256 -7.07 -21.31 -1.20
N TYR A 257 -8.27 -20.88 -0.81
CA TYR A 257 -8.64 -20.55 0.56
C TYR A 257 -9.50 -21.63 1.17
N GLU A 258 -9.34 -21.83 2.47
CA GLU A 258 -10.14 -22.74 3.29
C GLU A 258 -10.88 -21.97 4.36
N LEU A 259 -12.14 -22.32 4.55
CA LEU A 259 -13.01 -21.77 5.57
C LEU A 259 -13.12 -22.74 6.74
N TYR A 260 -12.82 -22.24 7.91
CA TYR A 260 -12.96 -22.98 9.16
C TYR A 260 -13.92 -22.26 10.10
N ARG A 261 -14.77 -23.02 10.75
CA ARG A 261 -15.65 -22.51 11.82
C ARG A 261 -14.96 -22.68 13.17
N CYS A 262 -14.95 -21.63 14.00
CA CYS A 262 -14.46 -21.72 15.37
C CYS A 262 -15.44 -22.55 16.22
N ILE A 263 -14.88 -23.51 16.96
CA ILE A 263 -15.63 -24.36 17.90
C ILE A 263 -15.57 -23.66 19.26
N SER A 264 -16.72 -23.12 19.72
CA SER A 264 -16.84 -22.63 21.09
C SER A 264 -16.84 -23.83 22.04
N ASN A 265 -15.91 -23.84 23.00
CA ASN A 265 -15.94 -24.84 24.10
C ASN A 265 -17.06 -24.55 25.08
#